data_431b0eea81d72e0af22620b55b3c770d
#
_entry.id   431b0eea81d72e0af22620b55b3c770d
#
_cell.length_a   1.000
_cell.length_b   1.000
_cell.length_c   1.000
_cell.angle_alpha   90.00
_cell.angle_beta   90.00
_cell.angle_gamma   90.00
#
_symmetry.space_group_name_H-M   'P 1'
#
loop_
_entity.id
_entity.type
_entity.pdbx_description
1 polymer ?
#
loop_
_entity_poly.entity_id
_entity_poly.type
_entity_poly.pdbx_seq_one_letter_code
_entity_poly.pdbx_strand_id
1 'polypeptide(L)'
;MFKVFISSVQREFAKERRAIAKLIRTDRLLKHFFEPYVFEETAATGKRAQKVYLDAVGECDIYLGLIGEAYGNADAEGVSPTEREYDKAVACGKERLVFVKDPSENRSPEEGAFLDKISNDITWSPFTTIRSLEDAVYEALFAWLQGRDLVTDKPFDKSTSREVQMSDLDEEKFAAYIKLVREAKKVSLPNNVTSKDILTRIGAIDKKTGRITNGAIPLFAKHPEETKPAWEIRCLHFYGTEVVKPIPSLHTYNGTVFELVDQALEFVMSRVDFMIGRRGGPTAAAPTKPEFPSDAIQEALVNAVCHRDYTSNACVQVMLFRDRLEIINPGSLPKGTTKEDLYRVHDSNPRNEVIALAMSWTSYVEKSGSGTGEIIDKCRDHGLATPIYDPTEGFFKTIIWRNGYGPNAKRDPVAGPSRGIQSAPGQRAQSGARVRGPSQGPRKGPEGTKSGH
;
A
#
# COMPACT_ATOMS: atom_id res chain seq x y z
N MET A 1 4.06 -3.61 -22.92
CA MET A 1 3.30 -4.88 -22.86
C MET A 1 4.13 -5.95 -23.51
N PHE A 2 4.15 -7.14 -22.92
CA PHE A 2 4.88 -8.30 -23.46
C PHE A 2 4.04 -9.01 -24.50
N LYS A 3 4.61 -9.30 -25.66
CA LYS A 3 3.91 -9.96 -26.76
C LYS A 3 3.93 -11.49 -26.57
N VAL A 4 2.75 -12.11 -26.56
CA VAL A 4 2.58 -13.57 -26.47
C VAL A 4 2.15 -14.11 -27.83
N PHE A 5 3.04 -14.83 -28.51
CA PHE A 5 2.73 -15.48 -29.77
C PHE A 5 2.06 -16.84 -29.52
N ILE A 6 0.84 -17.05 -30.03
CA ILE A 6 0.07 -18.28 -29.83
C ILE A 6 0.23 -19.18 -31.09
N SER A 7 1.00 -20.24 -30.93
CA SER A 7 1.33 -21.23 -31.97
C SER A 7 0.52 -22.52 -31.78
N SER A 8 -0.04 -23.04 -32.83
CA SER A 8 -0.70 -24.36 -32.86
C SER A 8 -1.16 -24.72 -34.30
N VAL A 9 -1.60 -25.96 -34.51
CA VAL A 9 -2.37 -26.33 -35.69
C VAL A 9 -3.73 -25.63 -35.65
N GLN A 10 -3.93 -24.64 -36.54
CA GLN A 10 -5.07 -23.70 -36.49
C GLN A 10 -6.44 -24.39 -36.53
N ARG A 11 -6.59 -25.44 -37.39
CA ARG A 11 -7.87 -26.15 -37.52
C ARG A 11 -8.24 -26.93 -36.25
N GLU A 12 -7.24 -27.48 -35.58
CA GLU A 12 -7.44 -28.28 -34.36
C GLU A 12 -7.78 -27.39 -33.16
N PHE A 13 -7.06 -26.27 -32.99
CA PHE A 13 -7.12 -25.43 -31.78
C PHE A 13 -7.79 -24.07 -31.98
N ALA A 14 -8.69 -23.94 -32.97
CA ALA A 14 -9.33 -22.64 -33.24
C ALA A 14 -10.14 -22.06 -32.04
N LYS A 15 -10.71 -22.89 -31.19
CA LYS A 15 -11.47 -22.49 -30.03
C LYS A 15 -10.55 -22.12 -28.86
N GLU A 16 -9.54 -22.94 -28.62
CA GLU A 16 -8.54 -22.77 -27.57
C GLU A 16 -7.72 -21.49 -27.78
N ARG A 17 -7.28 -21.23 -29.02
CA ARG A 17 -6.55 -19.99 -29.39
C ARG A 17 -7.36 -18.73 -29.08
N ARG A 18 -8.67 -18.73 -29.43
CA ARG A 18 -9.57 -17.61 -29.12
C ARG A 18 -9.79 -17.47 -27.62
N ALA A 19 -9.90 -18.57 -26.87
CA ALA A 19 -10.09 -18.56 -25.44
C ALA A 19 -8.86 -17.95 -24.73
N ILE A 20 -7.65 -18.38 -25.10
CA ILE A 20 -6.40 -17.82 -24.56
C ILE A 20 -6.29 -16.32 -24.89
N ALA A 21 -6.53 -15.94 -26.14
CA ALA A 21 -6.46 -14.53 -26.53
C ALA A 21 -7.49 -13.68 -25.76
N LYS A 22 -8.70 -14.20 -25.56
CA LYS A 22 -9.73 -13.56 -24.74
C LYS A 22 -9.30 -13.46 -23.28
N LEU A 23 -8.79 -14.54 -22.69
CA LEU A 23 -8.28 -14.55 -21.32
C LEU A 23 -7.24 -13.44 -21.13
N ILE A 24 -6.21 -13.37 -21.96
CA ILE A 24 -5.15 -12.36 -21.85
C ILE A 24 -5.70 -10.94 -21.96
N ARG A 25 -6.69 -10.69 -22.86
CA ARG A 25 -7.26 -9.35 -23.07
C ARG A 25 -8.26 -8.92 -22.01
N THR A 26 -8.93 -9.86 -21.33
CA THR A 26 -10.05 -9.54 -20.41
C THR A 26 -9.72 -9.78 -18.95
N ASP A 27 -8.73 -10.60 -18.63
CA ASP A 27 -8.31 -10.82 -17.25
C ASP A 27 -7.78 -9.52 -16.63
N ARG A 28 -8.10 -9.31 -15.36
CA ARG A 28 -7.77 -8.05 -14.65
C ARG A 28 -6.28 -7.79 -14.53
N LEU A 29 -5.48 -8.84 -14.40
CA LEU A 29 -4.03 -8.76 -14.27
C LEU A 29 -3.35 -8.84 -15.63
N LEU A 30 -3.63 -9.92 -16.40
CA LEU A 30 -2.88 -10.25 -17.61
C LEU A 30 -2.94 -9.15 -18.67
N LYS A 31 -4.09 -8.49 -18.85
CA LYS A 31 -4.29 -7.39 -19.82
C LYS A 31 -3.37 -6.19 -19.61
N HIS A 32 -2.80 -6.01 -18.42
CA HIS A 32 -1.88 -4.90 -18.12
C HIS A 32 -0.44 -5.23 -18.48
N PHE A 33 -0.11 -6.51 -18.63
CA PHE A 33 1.25 -6.96 -18.90
C PHE A 33 1.41 -7.56 -20.28
N PHE A 34 0.39 -8.27 -20.81
CA PHE A 34 0.50 -9.08 -22.01
C PHE A 34 -0.42 -8.61 -23.14
N GLU A 35 0.06 -8.81 -24.36
CA GLU A 35 -0.69 -8.61 -25.60
C GLU A 35 -0.62 -9.92 -26.42
N PRO A 36 -1.76 -10.61 -26.68
CA PRO A 36 -1.74 -11.84 -27.47
C PRO A 36 -1.63 -11.52 -28.95
N TYR A 37 -0.73 -12.21 -29.63
CA TYR A 37 -0.63 -12.22 -31.08
C TYR A 37 -1.28 -13.49 -31.64
N VAL A 38 -2.35 -13.31 -32.41
CA VAL A 38 -3.10 -14.37 -33.08
C VAL A 38 -3.05 -14.08 -34.57
N PHE A 39 -2.47 -15.03 -35.36
CA PHE A 39 -2.23 -14.80 -36.77
C PHE A 39 -3.51 -14.46 -37.55
N GLU A 40 -4.64 -15.07 -37.19
CA GLU A 40 -5.94 -14.87 -37.86
C GLU A 40 -6.47 -13.42 -37.77
N GLU A 41 -5.94 -12.64 -36.85
CA GLU A 41 -6.30 -11.23 -36.66
C GLU A 41 -5.35 -10.27 -37.38
N THR A 42 -4.32 -10.82 -38.05
CA THR A 42 -3.31 -10.02 -38.75
C THR A 42 -3.88 -9.48 -40.08
N ALA A 43 -3.72 -8.18 -40.30
CA ALA A 43 -4.13 -7.55 -41.54
C ALA A 43 -3.43 -8.18 -42.77
N ALA A 44 -4.13 -8.25 -43.90
CA ALA A 44 -3.56 -8.75 -45.16
C ALA A 44 -2.28 -7.98 -45.54
N THR A 45 -1.20 -8.71 -45.79
CA THR A 45 0.09 -8.14 -46.18
C THR A 45 0.55 -8.77 -47.51
N GLY A 46 1.34 -8.03 -48.31
CA GLY A 46 1.95 -8.54 -49.52
C GLY A 46 3.09 -9.53 -49.30
N LYS A 47 3.38 -9.92 -48.06
CA LYS A 47 4.43 -10.88 -47.69
C LYS A 47 3.89 -12.32 -47.70
N ARG A 48 4.77 -13.31 -47.94
CA ARG A 48 4.41 -14.73 -47.76
C ARG A 48 4.03 -14.99 -46.29
N ALA A 49 2.92 -15.72 -46.06
CA ALA A 49 2.42 -16.02 -44.72
C ALA A 49 3.51 -16.57 -43.78
N GLN A 50 4.32 -17.53 -44.27
CA GLN A 50 5.43 -18.12 -43.52
C GLN A 50 6.42 -17.06 -42.97
N LYS A 51 6.76 -16.05 -43.78
CA LYS A 51 7.68 -15.01 -43.35
C LYS A 51 7.04 -14.12 -42.25
N VAL A 52 5.74 -13.83 -42.36
CA VAL A 52 5.02 -12.97 -41.43
C VAL A 52 4.98 -13.57 -40.00
N TYR A 53 4.65 -14.88 -39.89
CA TYR A 53 4.60 -15.49 -38.56
C TYR A 53 5.98 -15.81 -37.98
N LEU A 54 6.99 -16.16 -38.78
CA LEU A 54 8.35 -16.31 -38.29
C LEU A 54 8.97 -14.98 -37.84
N ASP A 55 8.66 -13.86 -38.51
CA ASP A 55 9.04 -12.53 -38.08
C ASP A 55 8.35 -12.21 -36.76
N ALA A 56 7.04 -12.52 -36.61
CA ALA A 56 6.28 -12.31 -35.37
C ALA A 56 6.81 -13.13 -34.19
N VAL A 57 7.22 -14.39 -34.42
CA VAL A 57 7.92 -15.19 -33.36
C VAL A 57 9.24 -14.53 -32.97
N GLY A 58 9.99 -13.98 -33.93
CA GLY A 58 11.23 -13.25 -33.65
C GLY A 58 11.02 -12.00 -32.80
N GLU A 59 9.84 -11.35 -32.89
CA GLU A 59 9.47 -10.13 -32.15
C GLU A 59 8.73 -10.38 -30.87
N CYS A 60 8.23 -11.60 -30.61
CA CYS A 60 7.51 -11.89 -29.37
C CYS A 60 8.45 -12.00 -28.15
N ASP A 61 7.89 -11.82 -26.95
CA ASP A 61 8.58 -12.07 -25.68
C ASP A 61 8.38 -13.52 -25.22
N ILE A 62 7.18 -14.07 -25.47
CA ILE A 62 6.79 -15.42 -25.07
C ILE A 62 6.21 -16.15 -26.28
N TYR A 63 6.71 -17.35 -26.54
CA TYR A 63 6.11 -18.34 -27.43
C TYR A 63 5.19 -19.25 -26.61
N LEU A 64 3.90 -19.35 -26.99
CA LEU A 64 2.92 -20.22 -26.37
C LEU A 64 2.48 -21.26 -27.41
N GLY A 65 2.90 -22.51 -27.21
CA GLY A 65 2.61 -23.64 -28.11
C GLY A 65 1.49 -24.51 -27.58
N LEU A 66 0.53 -24.90 -28.48
CA LEU A 66 -0.48 -25.91 -28.18
C LEU A 66 -0.21 -27.12 -29.07
N ILE A 67 0.00 -28.27 -28.43
CA ILE A 67 0.32 -29.54 -29.09
C ILE A 67 -0.87 -30.52 -28.93
N GLY A 68 -1.30 -31.11 -30.04
CA GLY A 68 -2.46 -32.01 -30.06
C GLY A 68 -2.21 -33.33 -30.74
N GLU A 69 -3.11 -33.69 -31.65
CA GLU A 69 -3.07 -34.95 -32.42
C GLU A 69 -2.43 -34.74 -33.80
N ALA A 70 -2.68 -33.58 -34.42
CA ALA A 70 -2.28 -33.31 -35.79
C ALA A 70 -0.96 -32.54 -35.88
N TYR A 71 -0.02 -33.03 -36.69
CA TYR A 71 1.25 -32.34 -36.98
C TYR A 71 1.07 -31.11 -37.87
N GLY A 72 -0.06 -31.08 -38.63
CA GLY A 72 -0.32 -30.05 -39.62
C GLY A 72 0.27 -30.35 -40.97
N ASN A 73 0.22 -29.37 -41.89
CA ASN A 73 0.71 -29.56 -43.28
C ASN A 73 2.23 -29.32 -43.31
N ALA A 74 3.01 -30.37 -43.45
CA ALA A 74 4.45 -30.28 -43.63
C ALA A 74 4.80 -29.61 -44.97
N ASP A 75 5.89 -28.86 -44.99
CA ASP A 75 6.44 -28.26 -46.21
C ASP A 75 7.31 -29.25 -47.01
N ALA A 76 8.04 -28.74 -48.01
CA ALA A 76 8.91 -29.55 -48.87
C ALA A 76 10.07 -30.24 -48.10
N GLU A 77 10.38 -29.76 -46.89
CA GLU A 77 11.42 -30.31 -46.02
C GLU A 77 10.83 -31.25 -44.97
N GLY A 78 9.52 -31.52 -45.01
CA GLY A 78 8.80 -32.38 -44.06
C GLY A 78 8.52 -31.75 -42.71
N VAL A 79 8.66 -30.43 -42.56
CA VAL A 79 8.52 -29.72 -41.27
C VAL A 79 7.21 -28.90 -41.26
N SER A 80 6.43 -29.03 -40.18
CA SER A 80 5.19 -28.27 -40.03
C SER A 80 5.45 -26.78 -39.68
N PRO A 81 4.50 -25.89 -39.98
CA PRO A 81 4.59 -24.50 -39.55
C PRO A 81 4.78 -24.33 -38.03
N THR A 82 4.08 -25.14 -37.23
CA THR A 82 4.16 -25.11 -35.78
C THR A 82 5.55 -25.49 -35.25
N GLU A 83 6.17 -26.51 -35.84
CA GLU A 83 7.54 -26.90 -35.50
C GLU A 83 8.55 -25.81 -35.92
N ARG A 84 8.39 -25.20 -37.11
CA ARG A 84 9.27 -24.09 -37.52
C ARG A 84 9.15 -22.87 -36.65
N GLU A 85 7.96 -22.58 -36.14
CA GLU A 85 7.72 -21.52 -35.18
C GLU A 85 8.43 -21.82 -33.84
N TYR A 86 8.37 -23.06 -33.37
CA TYR A 86 9.08 -23.52 -32.19
C TYR A 86 10.60 -23.40 -32.38
N ASP A 87 11.15 -23.91 -33.50
CA ASP A 87 12.57 -23.83 -33.79
C ASP A 87 13.05 -22.37 -33.90
N LYS A 88 12.22 -21.49 -34.47
CA LYS A 88 12.51 -20.05 -34.49
C LYS A 88 12.52 -19.44 -33.09
N ALA A 89 11.59 -19.84 -32.22
CA ALA A 89 11.57 -19.40 -30.84
C ALA A 89 12.82 -19.86 -30.06
N VAL A 90 13.26 -21.10 -30.27
CA VAL A 90 14.54 -21.65 -29.76
C VAL A 90 15.72 -20.80 -30.25
N ALA A 91 15.83 -20.64 -31.57
CA ALA A 91 16.93 -19.90 -32.19
C ALA A 91 17.00 -18.42 -31.73
N CYS A 92 15.86 -17.81 -31.38
CA CYS A 92 15.78 -16.45 -30.88
C CYS A 92 15.86 -16.35 -29.35
N GLY A 93 16.07 -17.48 -28.63
CA GLY A 93 16.13 -17.49 -27.15
C GLY A 93 14.85 -17.03 -26.46
N LYS A 94 13.68 -17.30 -27.08
CA LYS A 94 12.40 -16.88 -26.51
C LYS A 94 11.98 -17.78 -25.36
N GLU A 95 11.25 -17.20 -24.38
CA GLU A 95 10.53 -18.01 -23.39
C GLU A 95 9.49 -18.87 -24.08
N ARG A 96 9.42 -20.15 -23.74
CA ARG A 96 8.53 -21.12 -24.39
C ARG A 96 7.65 -21.79 -23.35
N LEU A 97 6.34 -21.54 -23.47
CA LEU A 97 5.30 -22.14 -22.66
C LEU A 97 4.53 -23.11 -23.56
N VAL A 98 4.62 -24.41 -23.28
CA VAL A 98 3.98 -25.45 -24.11
C VAL A 98 2.92 -26.18 -23.31
N PHE A 99 1.74 -26.32 -23.92
CA PHE A 99 0.58 -27.01 -23.37
C PHE A 99 0.17 -28.15 -24.30
N VAL A 100 0.03 -29.33 -23.73
CA VAL A 100 -0.24 -30.56 -24.50
C VAL A 100 -1.64 -31.07 -24.17
N LYS A 101 -2.44 -31.32 -25.21
CA LYS A 101 -3.78 -31.91 -25.04
C LYS A 101 -3.65 -33.37 -24.66
N ASP A 102 -4.29 -33.76 -23.55
CA ASP A 102 -4.25 -35.10 -22.98
C ASP A 102 -5.64 -35.52 -22.46
N PRO A 103 -6.10 -36.77 -22.67
CA PRO A 103 -5.45 -37.82 -23.46
C PRO A 103 -5.55 -37.57 -24.94
N SER A 104 -4.53 -37.98 -25.69
CA SER A 104 -4.47 -37.93 -27.15
C SER A 104 -4.13 -39.32 -27.71
N GLU A 105 -5.19 -40.10 -27.95
CA GLU A 105 -5.08 -41.49 -28.41
C GLU A 105 -4.69 -41.61 -29.90
N ASN A 106 -4.90 -40.54 -30.68
CA ASN A 106 -4.74 -40.53 -32.14
C ASN A 106 -3.64 -39.59 -32.63
N ARG A 107 -2.60 -39.34 -31.80
CA ARG A 107 -1.48 -38.47 -32.20
C ARG A 107 -0.73 -39.05 -33.38
N SER A 108 -0.50 -38.23 -34.41
CA SER A 108 0.28 -38.66 -35.59
C SER A 108 1.73 -38.98 -35.17
N PRO A 109 2.43 -39.90 -35.88
CA PRO A 109 3.82 -40.20 -35.57
C PRO A 109 4.73 -38.98 -35.64
N GLU A 110 4.49 -38.06 -36.57
CA GLU A 110 5.25 -36.83 -36.74
C GLU A 110 5.03 -35.86 -35.54
N GLU A 111 3.77 -35.74 -35.10
CA GLU A 111 3.46 -34.92 -33.90
C GLU A 111 4.05 -35.54 -32.61
N GLY A 112 4.08 -36.89 -32.54
CA GLY A 112 4.76 -37.60 -31.48
C GLY A 112 6.26 -37.28 -31.43
N ALA A 113 6.94 -37.33 -32.57
CA ALA A 113 8.35 -36.99 -32.67
C ALA A 113 8.63 -35.52 -32.35
N PHE A 114 7.72 -34.61 -32.72
CA PHE A 114 7.83 -33.19 -32.33
C PHE A 114 7.63 -32.97 -30.81
N LEU A 115 6.68 -33.68 -30.21
CA LEU A 115 6.51 -33.65 -28.76
C LEU A 115 7.72 -34.22 -28.02
N ASP A 116 8.33 -35.29 -28.52
CA ASP A 116 9.58 -35.85 -27.95
C ASP A 116 10.73 -34.81 -28.04
N LYS A 117 10.84 -34.10 -29.15
CA LYS A 117 11.79 -33.01 -29.31
C LYS A 117 11.57 -31.91 -28.26
N ILE A 118 10.34 -31.48 -28.06
CA ILE A 118 9.97 -30.48 -27.02
C ILE A 118 10.29 -30.98 -25.62
N SER A 119 9.95 -32.25 -25.32
CA SER A 119 10.13 -32.88 -23.99
C SER A 119 11.59 -33.04 -23.60
N ASN A 120 12.50 -33.16 -24.60
CA ASN A 120 13.93 -33.17 -24.36
C ASN A 120 14.53 -31.77 -24.07
N ASP A 121 13.79 -30.70 -24.40
CA ASP A 121 14.26 -29.32 -24.31
C ASP A 121 13.63 -28.57 -23.11
N ILE A 122 12.31 -28.73 -22.92
CA ILE A 122 11.55 -28.03 -21.85
C ILE A 122 10.48 -28.93 -21.22
N THR A 123 10.03 -28.56 -20.03
CA THR A 123 8.80 -29.11 -19.43
C THR A 123 7.55 -28.48 -20.06
N TRP A 124 6.50 -29.27 -20.20
CA TRP A 124 5.20 -28.81 -20.69
C TRP A 124 4.08 -29.14 -19.68
N SER A 125 2.92 -28.53 -19.82
CA SER A 125 1.75 -28.75 -18.98
C SER A 125 0.61 -29.43 -19.76
N PRO A 126 -0.04 -30.48 -19.21
CA PRO A 126 -1.18 -31.12 -19.87
C PRO A 126 -2.45 -30.28 -19.70
N PHE A 127 -3.39 -30.40 -20.66
CA PHE A 127 -4.75 -29.88 -20.51
C PHE A 127 -5.77 -30.84 -21.18
N THR A 128 -7.01 -30.82 -20.69
CA THR A 128 -8.10 -31.67 -21.22
C THR A 128 -9.26 -30.84 -21.77
N THR A 129 -9.52 -29.69 -21.19
CA THR A 129 -10.61 -28.78 -21.55
C THR A 129 -10.08 -27.37 -21.78
N ILE A 130 -10.90 -26.53 -22.43
CA ILE A 130 -10.57 -25.10 -22.59
C ILE A 130 -10.34 -24.43 -21.23
N ARG A 131 -11.14 -24.77 -20.20
CA ARG A 131 -11.00 -24.19 -18.88
C ARG A 131 -9.68 -24.60 -18.21
N SER A 132 -9.32 -25.90 -18.26
CA SER A 132 -8.04 -26.34 -17.70
C SER A 132 -6.84 -25.74 -18.44
N LEU A 133 -7.00 -25.45 -19.74
CA LEU A 133 -5.99 -24.73 -20.53
C LEU A 133 -5.89 -23.25 -20.09
N GLU A 134 -7.04 -22.57 -19.92
CA GLU A 134 -7.06 -21.19 -19.43
C GLU A 134 -6.39 -21.07 -18.06
N ASP A 135 -6.70 -21.99 -17.14
CA ASP A 135 -6.11 -22.03 -15.79
C ASP A 135 -4.58 -22.27 -15.89
N ALA A 136 -4.13 -23.26 -16.69
CA ALA A 136 -2.70 -23.55 -16.86
C ALA A 136 -1.92 -22.40 -17.52
N VAL A 137 -2.50 -21.74 -18.51
CA VAL A 137 -1.91 -20.55 -19.16
C VAL A 137 -1.82 -19.39 -18.18
N TYR A 138 -2.87 -19.16 -17.37
CA TYR A 138 -2.86 -18.13 -16.35
C TYR A 138 -1.72 -18.36 -15.33
N GLU A 139 -1.61 -19.58 -14.81
CA GLU A 139 -0.55 -19.95 -13.86
C GLU A 139 0.85 -19.78 -14.44
N ALA A 140 1.07 -20.21 -15.69
CA ALA A 140 2.36 -20.09 -16.36
C ALA A 140 2.74 -18.61 -16.60
N LEU A 141 1.81 -17.78 -17.07
CA LEU A 141 2.05 -16.34 -17.27
C LEU A 141 2.24 -15.61 -15.95
N PHE A 142 1.49 -15.99 -14.91
CA PHE A 142 1.65 -15.44 -13.56
C PHE A 142 3.03 -15.81 -12.99
N ALA A 143 3.45 -17.06 -13.09
CA ALA A 143 4.77 -17.52 -12.66
C ALA A 143 5.90 -16.80 -13.42
N TRP A 144 5.69 -16.54 -14.72
CA TRP A 144 6.62 -15.77 -15.55
C TRP A 144 6.76 -14.32 -15.06
N LEU A 145 5.66 -13.67 -14.67
CA LEU A 145 5.68 -12.33 -14.07
C LEU A 145 6.36 -12.33 -12.70
N GLN A 146 6.08 -13.35 -11.86
CA GLN A 146 6.73 -13.51 -10.56
C GLN A 146 8.25 -13.70 -10.69
N GLY A 147 8.69 -14.54 -11.64
CA GLY A 147 10.12 -14.77 -11.90
C GLY A 147 10.88 -13.51 -12.31
N ARG A 148 10.16 -12.49 -12.78
CA ARG A 148 10.70 -11.17 -13.17
C ARG A 148 10.40 -10.05 -12.16
N ASP A 149 9.86 -10.40 -10.98
CA ASP A 149 9.45 -9.45 -9.93
C ASP A 149 8.45 -8.38 -10.43
N LEU A 150 7.64 -8.69 -11.47
CA LEU A 150 6.63 -7.78 -12.00
C LEU A 150 5.33 -7.86 -11.19
N VAL A 151 5.05 -9.02 -10.61
CA VAL A 151 3.99 -9.27 -9.64
C VAL A 151 4.55 -10.11 -8.49
N THR A 152 3.95 -9.99 -7.33
CA THR A 152 4.35 -10.78 -6.16
C THR A 152 3.13 -11.13 -5.34
N ASP A 153 3.12 -12.33 -4.77
CA ASP A 153 2.20 -12.80 -3.75
C ASP A 153 2.69 -12.47 -2.33
N LYS A 154 3.94 -12.01 -2.22
CA LYS A 154 4.52 -11.61 -0.93
C LYS A 154 3.86 -10.31 -0.43
N PRO A 155 3.70 -10.15 0.90
CA PRO A 155 3.35 -8.88 1.50
C PRO A 155 4.28 -7.76 1.03
N PHE A 156 3.77 -6.52 1.01
CA PHE A 156 4.52 -5.36 0.54
C PHE A 156 5.94 -5.28 1.13
N ASP A 157 6.05 -5.41 2.44
CA ASP A 157 7.32 -5.25 3.17
C ASP A 157 8.32 -6.38 2.96
N LYS A 158 7.87 -7.56 2.47
CA LYS A 158 8.70 -8.71 2.08
C LYS A 158 8.99 -8.78 0.59
N SER A 159 8.31 -8.01 -0.24
CA SER A 159 8.60 -7.92 -1.66
C SER A 159 9.84 -7.04 -1.89
N THR A 160 10.64 -7.39 -2.92
CA THR A 160 11.88 -6.65 -3.20
C THR A 160 11.60 -5.40 -4.02
N SER A 161 12.26 -4.30 -3.70
CA SER A 161 12.35 -3.15 -4.59
C SER A 161 13.41 -3.36 -5.66
N ARG A 162 13.14 -2.94 -6.89
CA ARG A 162 14.14 -2.93 -7.97
C ARG A 162 15.02 -1.69 -7.91
N GLU A 163 14.54 -0.63 -7.30
CA GLU A 163 15.12 0.71 -7.33
C GLU A 163 15.92 1.03 -6.08
N VAL A 164 15.63 0.39 -4.93
CA VAL A 164 16.27 0.72 -3.64
C VAL A 164 17.57 -0.03 -3.45
N GLN A 165 18.63 0.73 -3.17
CA GLN A 165 19.98 0.26 -2.88
C GLN A 165 20.37 0.65 -1.44
N MET A 166 21.48 0.08 -0.94
CA MET A 166 22.03 0.45 0.37
C MET A 166 22.36 1.94 0.50
N SER A 167 22.75 2.58 -0.61
CA SER A 167 23.04 4.03 -0.67
C SER A 167 21.83 4.93 -0.37
N ASP A 168 20.62 4.42 -0.54
CA ASP A 168 19.36 5.15 -0.33
C ASP A 168 18.91 5.07 1.13
N LEU A 169 19.53 4.17 1.90
CA LEU A 169 19.32 4.02 3.33
C LEU A 169 20.30 4.93 4.11
N ASP A 170 19.89 5.34 5.29
CA ASP A 170 20.59 6.30 6.13
C ASP A 170 21.31 5.58 7.28
N GLU A 171 22.63 5.65 7.31
CA GLU A 171 23.46 5.07 8.37
C GLU A 171 23.23 5.70 9.75
N GLU A 172 22.83 6.98 9.80
CA GLU A 172 22.49 7.64 11.07
C GLU A 172 21.20 7.06 11.66
N LYS A 173 20.22 6.75 10.80
CA LYS A 173 18.97 6.08 11.22
C LYS A 173 19.22 4.65 11.70
N PHE A 174 20.14 3.91 11.07
CA PHE A 174 20.59 2.62 11.61
C PHE A 174 21.27 2.76 12.96
N ALA A 175 22.15 3.73 13.13
CA ALA A 175 22.82 3.98 14.42
C ALA A 175 21.82 4.33 15.52
N ALA A 176 20.85 5.18 15.23
CA ALA A 176 19.75 5.52 16.13
C ALA A 176 18.91 4.29 16.50
N TYR A 177 18.53 3.48 15.51
CA TYR A 177 17.80 2.24 15.72
C TYR A 177 18.57 1.24 16.60
N ILE A 178 19.86 1.01 16.32
CA ILE A 178 20.72 0.12 17.12
C ILE A 178 20.77 0.58 18.57
N LYS A 179 20.82 1.89 18.82
CA LYS A 179 20.78 2.47 20.15
C LYS A 179 19.43 2.15 20.83
N LEU A 180 18.30 2.37 20.18
CA LEU A 180 16.96 2.04 20.69
C LEU A 180 16.84 0.55 21.05
N VAL A 181 17.35 -0.36 20.19
CA VAL A 181 17.32 -1.80 20.46
C VAL A 181 18.15 -2.18 21.68
N ARG A 182 19.32 -1.57 21.83
CA ARG A 182 20.21 -1.80 22.99
C ARG A 182 19.59 -1.28 24.30
N GLU A 183 18.94 -0.12 24.25
CA GLU A 183 18.24 0.47 25.40
C GLU A 183 17.03 -0.39 25.83
N ALA A 184 16.26 -0.90 24.87
CA ALA A 184 15.10 -1.76 25.12
C ALA A 184 15.50 -3.13 25.70
N LYS A 185 16.73 -3.61 25.49
CA LYS A 185 17.27 -4.89 25.99
C LYS A 185 16.43 -6.13 25.64
N LYS A 186 15.60 -6.04 24.61
CA LYS A 186 14.74 -7.16 24.17
C LYS A 186 15.48 -8.17 23.31
N VAL A 187 16.48 -7.69 22.55
CA VAL A 187 17.30 -8.48 21.64
C VAL A 187 18.77 -8.15 21.86
N SER A 188 19.60 -9.20 21.90
CA SER A 188 21.06 -9.02 21.99
C SER A 188 21.65 -8.77 20.61
N LEU A 189 22.34 -7.63 20.46
CA LEU A 189 23.08 -7.28 19.24
C LEU A 189 24.59 -7.32 19.52
N PRO A 190 25.42 -7.87 18.60
CA PRO A 190 26.87 -7.79 18.68
C PRO A 190 27.36 -6.32 18.73
N ASN A 191 28.52 -6.09 19.30
CA ASN A 191 29.08 -4.73 19.38
C ASN A 191 29.37 -4.13 18.00
N ASN A 192 29.79 -4.97 17.05
CA ASN A 192 30.15 -4.61 15.68
C ASN A 192 29.06 -4.89 14.66
N VAL A 193 27.77 -4.87 15.08
CA VAL A 193 26.65 -5.09 14.16
C VAL A 193 26.62 -4.03 13.08
N THR A 194 26.50 -4.46 11.81
CA THR A 194 26.39 -3.59 10.64
C THR A 194 24.93 -3.37 10.24
N SER A 195 24.67 -2.34 9.42
CA SER A 195 23.36 -2.07 8.82
C SER A 195 22.84 -3.29 8.04
N LYS A 196 23.73 -3.97 7.30
CA LYS A 196 23.39 -5.20 6.58
C LYS A 196 22.98 -6.35 7.52
N ASP A 197 23.64 -6.47 8.68
CA ASP A 197 23.28 -7.48 9.69
C ASP A 197 21.87 -7.20 10.26
N ILE A 198 21.56 -5.93 10.52
CA ILE A 198 20.23 -5.53 10.96
C ILE A 198 19.17 -5.91 9.92
N LEU A 199 19.35 -5.47 8.67
CA LEU A 199 18.42 -5.79 7.57
C LEU A 199 18.22 -7.30 7.41
N THR A 200 19.29 -8.09 7.50
CA THR A 200 19.21 -9.55 7.41
C THR A 200 18.40 -10.14 8.55
N ARG A 201 18.62 -9.68 9.78
CA ARG A 201 17.96 -10.20 10.99
C ARG A 201 16.48 -9.87 11.05
N ILE A 202 16.07 -8.68 10.61
CA ILE A 202 14.65 -8.29 10.57
C ILE A 202 13.93 -8.81 9.31
N GLY A 203 14.63 -9.50 8.39
CA GLY A 203 14.06 -10.03 7.15
C GLY A 203 13.87 -8.97 6.06
N ALA A 204 14.58 -7.84 6.15
CA ALA A 204 14.56 -6.77 5.15
C ALA A 204 15.53 -6.99 3.98
N ILE A 205 16.14 -8.17 3.89
CA ILE A 205 16.90 -8.66 2.73
C ILE A 205 16.29 -10.01 2.30
N ASP A 206 15.91 -10.10 1.04
CA ASP A 206 15.48 -11.37 0.44
C ASP A 206 16.65 -12.35 0.35
N LYS A 207 16.52 -13.50 1.01
CA LYS A 207 17.61 -14.48 1.13
C LYS A 207 18.01 -15.13 -0.19
N LYS A 208 17.10 -15.16 -1.18
CA LYS A 208 17.35 -15.80 -2.50
C LYS A 208 18.09 -14.85 -3.42
N THR A 209 17.69 -13.58 -3.45
CA THR A 209 18.18 -12.60 -4.40
C THR A 209 19.26 -11.67 -3.80
N GLY A 210 19.37 -11.60 -2.48
CA GLY A 210 20.22 -10.65 -1.77
C GLY A 210 19.75 -9.19 -1.85
N ARG A 211 18.57 -8.94 -2.43
CA ARG A 211 17.99 -7.61 -2.60
C ARG A 211 17.32 -7.12 -1.33
N ILE A 212 17.33 -5.80 -1.17
CA ILE A 212 16.59 -5.11 -0.10
C ILE A 212 15.10 -5.23 -0.36
N THR A 213 14.31 -5.52 0.69
CA THR A 213 12.86 -5.54 0.61
C THR A 213 12.26 -4.15 0.85
N ASN A 214 11.03 -3.94 0.40
CA ASN A 214 10.34 -2.65 0.56
C ASN A 214 10.17 -2.25 2.04
N GLY A 215 10.16 -3.22 2.97
CA GLY A 215 10.10 -2.94 4.40
C GLY A 215 11.27 -2.14 4.97
N ALA A 216 12.43 -2.16 4.30
CA ALA A 216 13.58 -1.35 4.70
C ALA A 216 13.35 0.15 4.51
N ILE A 217 12.52 0.54 3.53
CA ILE A 217 12.32 1.94 3.15
C ILE A 217 11.66 2.75 4.27
N PRO A 218 10.47 2.36 4.79
CA PRO A 218 9.84 3.07 5.90
C PRO A 218 10.66 3.05 7.20
N LEU A 219 11.59 2.10 7.34
CA LEU A 219 12.43 1.98 8.53
C LEU A 219 13.69 2.85 8.46
N PHE A 220 14.37 2.90 7.30
CA PHE A 220 15.75 3.39 7.23
C PHE A 220 16.06 4.28 6.03
N ALA A 221 15.13 4.52 5.08
CA ALA A 221 15.43 5.38 3.95
C ALA A 221 15.70 6.83 4.38
N LYS A 222 16.56 7.53 3.64
CA LYS A 222 16.85 8.96 3.84
C LYS A 222 15.56 9.78 3.73
N HIS A 223 14.81 9.52 2.67
CA HIS A 223 13.58 10.21 2.29
C HIS A 223 12.49 9.22 1.90
N PRO A 224 11.80 8.57 2.86
CA PRO A 224 10.75 7.59 2.56
C PRO A 224 9.61 8.18 1.71
N GLU A 225 9.31 9.48 1.88
CA GLU A 225 8.28 10.22 1.16
C GLU A 225 8.57 10.37 -0.34
N GLU A 226 9.84 10.33 -0.78
CA GLU A 226 10.21 10.37 -2.20
C GLU A 226 9.79 9.07 -2.91
N THR A 227 9.80 7.94 -2.19
CA THR A 227 9.28 6.67 -2.73
C THR A 227 7.77 6.73 -2.89
N LYS A 228 7.05 7.28 -1.90
CA LYS A 228 5.61 7.46 -1.94
C LYS A 228 5.19 8.61 -1.02
N PRO A 229 4.75 9.75 -1.57
CA PRO A 229 4.34 10.92 -0.77
C PRO A 229 3.24 10.61 0.25
N ALA A 230 2.38 9.62 -0.02
CA ALA A 230 1.32 9.22 0.90
C ALA A 230 1.82 8.54 2.19
N TRP A 231 3.11 8.23 2.34
CA TRP A 231 3.67 7.63 3.56
C TRP A 231 3.88 8.64 4.69
N GLU A 232 3.22 9.75 4.63
CA GLU A 232 3.12 10.78 5.65
C GLU A 232 2.09 10.46 6.73
N ILE A 233 2.17 11.18 7.86
CA ILE A 233 1.09 11.29 8.85
C ILE A 233 0.56 12.72 8.86
N ARG A 234 -0.76 12.87 8.69
CA ARG A 234 -1.45 14.16 8.81
C ARG A 234 -2.11 14.29 10.17
N CYS A 235 -1.70 15.28 10.92
CA CYS A 235 -2.26 15.59 12.22
C CYS A 235 -3.14 16.85 12.14
N LEU A 236 -4.40 16.73 12.58
CA LEU A 236 -5.40 17.78 12.51
C LEU A 236 -5.97 18.02 13.91
N HIS A 237 -6.23 19.28 14.26
CA HIS A 237 -6.90 19.64 15.50
C HIS A 237 -8.16 20.44 15.20
N PHE A 238 -9.28 20.03 15.78
CA PHE A 238 -10.60 20.64 15.65
C PHE A 238 -11.10 21.06 17.03
N TYR A 239 -11.59 22.30 17.18
CA TYR A 239 -12.17 22.79 18.44
C TYR A 239 -13.58 22.27 18.70
N GLY A 240 -14.22 21.67 17.71
CA GLY A 240 -15.54 21.04 17.78
C GLY A 240 -15.46 19.52 17.78
N THR A 241 -16.62 18.91 17.59
CA THR A 241 -16.79 17.45 17.50
C THR A 241 -16.88 16.95 16.06
N GLU A 242 -16.84 17.85 15.08
CA GLU A 242 -16.99 17.55 13.67
C GLU A 242 -15.84 18.17 12.86
N VAL A 243 -15.60 17.59 11.68
CA VAL A 243 -14.66 18.13 10.69
C VAL A 243 -15.30 19.34 10.01
N VAL A 244 -14.82 20.53 10.34
CA VAL A 244 -15.31 21.81 9.79
C VAL A 244 -14.15 22.62 9.24
N LYS A 245 -14.43 23.45 8.23
CA LYS A 245 -13.48 24.43 7.68
C LYS A 245 -13.83 25.84 8.18
N PRO A 246 -12.82 26.69 8.42
CA PRO A 246 -11.38 26.42 8.29
C PRO A 246 -10.86 25.47 9.35
N ILE A 247 -9.85 24.63 8.97
CA ILE A 247 -9.18 23.71 9.87
C ILE A 247 -8.24 24.51 10.78
N PRO A 248 -8.40 24.50 12.10
CA PRO A 248 -7.60 25.35 12.99
C PRO A 248 -6.12 25.04 13.02
N SER A 249 -5.77 23.75 12.90
CA SER A 249 -4.38 23.28 12.87
C SER A 249 -4.26 22.03 11.99
N LEU A 250 -3.34 22.08 11.04
CA LEU A 250 -2.97 20.97 10.16
C LEU A 250 -1.45 20.89 10.06
N HIS A 251 -0.89 19.74 10.39
CA HIS A 251 0.52 19.44 10.26
C HIS A 251 0.69 18.14 9.45
N THR A 252 1.65 18.13 8.55
CA THR A 252 2.03 16.95 7.78
C THR A 252 3.45 16.58 8.16
N TYR A 253 3.64 15.34 8.59
CA TYR A 253 4.92 14.81 9.02
C TYR A 253 5.40 13.76 8.03
N ASN A 254 6.67 13.84 7.66
CA ASN A 254 7.38 12.91 6.79
C ASN A 254 8.55 12.29 7.55
N GLY A 255 9.02 11.15 7.11
CA GLY A 255 10.16 10.46 7.68
C GLY A 255 9.95 8.96 7.85
N THR A 256 10.81 8.33 8.63
CA THR A 256 10.70 6.91 9.00
C THR A 256 9.52 6.67 9.94
N VAL A 257 9.12 5.40 10.09
CA VAL A 257 8.02 5.02 11.01
C VAL A 257 8.28 5.47 12.45
N PHE A 258 9.54 5.50 12.89
CA PHE A 258 9.92 5.97 14.23
C PHE A 258 9.69 7.47 14.37
N GLU A 259 10.23 8.24 13.43
CA GLU A 259 10.05 9.70 13.37
C GLU A 259 8.58 10.10 13.27
N LEU A 260 7.79 9.37 12.46
CA LEU A 260 6.37 9.62 12.28
C LEU A 260 5.57 9.36 13.56
N VAL A 261 5.86 8.28 14.29
CA VAL A 261 5.20 7.98 15.57
C VAL A 261 5.54 9.05 16.62
N ASP A 262 6.81 9.43 16.74
CA ASP A 262 7.25 10.43 17.73
C ASP A 262 6.62 11.80 17.45
N GLN A 263 6.65 12.27 16.20
CA GLN A 263 6.09 13.56 15.80
C GLN A 263 4.56 13.61 15.98
N ALA A 264 3.87 12.52 15.66
CA ALA A 264 2.42 12.44 15.85
C ALA A 264 2.04 12.38 17.32
N LEU A 265 2.80 11.65 18.14
CA LEU A 265 2.61 11.62 19.60
C LEU A 265 2.85 13.01 20.21
N GLU A 266 3.93 13.67 19.85
CA GLU A 266 4.25 15.04 20.30
C GLU A 266 3.14 16.03 19.89
N PHE A 267 2.63 15.92 18.65
CA PHE A 267 1.52 16.75 18.18
C PHE A 267 0.31 16.61 19.11
N VAL A 268 -0.09 15.40 19.47
CA VAL A 268 -1.24 15.16 20.35
C VAL A 268 -0.92 15.67 21.76
N MET A 269 0.22 15.26 22.34
CA MET A 269 0.59 15.59 23.72
C MET A 269 0.79 17.09 23.97
N SER A 270 1.19 17.84 22.94
CA SER A 270 1.31 19.30 23.04
C SER A 270 -0.04 20.05 23.02
N ARG A 271 -1.16 19.36 22.74
CA ARG A 271 -2.50 19.93 22.57
C ARG A 271 -3.56 19.37 23.52
N VAL A 272 -3.16 18.50 24.42
CA VAL A 272 -4.04 17.92 25.44
C VAL A 272 -3.79 18.57 26.80
N ASP A 273 -4.82 18.62 27.63
CA ASP A 273 -4.73 19.19 28.95
C ASP A 273 -4.02 18.24 29.93
N PHE A 274 -3.37 18.82 30.93
CA PHE A 274 -2.76 18.08 32.02
C PHE A 274 -3.56 18.34 33.31
N MET A 275 -4.11 17.28 33.89
CA MET A 275 -4.78 17.34 35.18
C MET A 275 -3.76 17.37 36.30
N ILE A 276 -3.87 18.35 37.18
CA ILE A 276 -3.04 18.48 38.37
C ILE A 276 -3.76 17.80 39.53
N GLY A 277 -3.21 16.70 40.03
CA GLY A 277 -3.74 15.97 41.17
C GLY A 277 -3.56 16.76 42.49
N ARG A 278 -4.28 16.32 43.55
CA ARG A 278 -4.10 16.91 44.88
C ARG A 278 -2.70 16.59 45.43
N ARG A 279 -2.06 17.60 46.04
CA ARG A 279 -0.82 17.40 46.80
C ARG A 279 -1.13 16.51 48.01
N GLY A 280 -0.52 15.36 48.11
CA GLY A 280 -0.77 14.41 49.21
C GLY A 280 0.33 13.35 49.35
N GLY A 281 1.41 13.46 48.58
CA GLY A 281 2.54 12.56 48.64
C GLY A 281 3.78 13.13 49.33
N PRO A 282 4.86 12.35 49.46
CA PRO A 282 6.11 12.75 50.10
C PRO A 282 6.91 13.81 49.33
N THR A 283 6.48 14.19 48.14
CA THR A 283 7.11 15.21 47.29
C THR A 283 6.28 16.49 47.23
N ALA A 284 6.94 17.64 47.14
CA ALA A 284 6.29 18.96 47.02
C ALA A 284 5.53 19.15 45.71
N ALA A 285 5.81 18.33 44.67
CA ALA A 285 5.17 18.40 43.38
C ALA A 285 3.81 17.69 43.37
N ALA A 286 2.77 18.35 42.83
CA ALA A 286 1.50 17.69 42.56
C ALA A 286 1.67 16.73 41.39
N PRO A 287 1.13 15.51 41.45
CA PRO A 287 1.17 14.58 40.28
C PRO A 287 0.39 15.20 39.14
N THR A 288 1.03 15.30 37.97
CA THR A 288 0.38 15.72 36.74
C THR A 288 0.08 14.50 35.88
N LYS A 289 -1.14 14.41 35.38
CA LYS A 289 -1.59 13.33 34.52
C LYS A 289 -2.12 13.92 33.21
N PRO A 290 -1.62 13.53 32.05
CA PRO A 290 -2.18 13.99 30.79
C PRO A 290 -3.61 13.51 30.64
N GLU A 291 -4.40 14.18 29.83
CA GLU A 291 -5.80 13.85 29.57
C GLU A 291 -5.97 12.47 28.91
N PHE A 292 -5.06 12.10 28.01
CA PHE A 292 -4.97 10.77 27.44
C PHE A 292 -3.72 10.04 27.94
N PRO A 293 -3.75 8.72 28.13
CA PRO A 293 -2.54 7.94 28.39
C PRO A 293 -1.62 7.95 27.17
N SER A 294 -0.41 8.51 27.32
CA SER A 294 0.59 8.60 26.26
C SER A 294 0.89 7.25 25.62
N ASP A 295 0.97 6.22 26.47
CA ASP A 295 1.30 4.86 26.03
C ASP A 295 0.19 4.22 25.16
N ALA A 296 -1.09 4.55 25.43
CA ALA A 296 -2.20 4.10 24.59
C ALA A 296 -2.20 4.79 23.23
N ILE A 297 -1.84 6.09 23.19
CA ILE A 297 -1.70 6.83 21.93
C ILE A 297 -0.52 6.27 21.13
N GLN A 298 0.63 6.07 21.78
CA GLN A 298 1.82 5.49 21.15
C GLN A 298 1.50 4.12 20.54
N GLU A 299 0.87 3.21 21.29
CA GLU A 299 0.47 1.89 20.80
C GLU A 299 -0.48 1.99 19.60
N ALA A 300 -1.47 2.91 19.63
CA ALA A 300 -2.38 3.12 18.51
C ALA A 300 -1.67 3.67 17.26
N LEU A 301 -0.66 4.53 17.41
CA LEU A 301 0.17 5.05 16.32
C LEU A 301 1.09 3.96 15.75
N VAL A 302 1.72 3.17 16.61
CA VAL A 302 2.54 2.02 16.20
C VAL A 302 1.71 1.01 15.42
N ASN A 303 0.51 0.68 15.92
CA ASN A 303 -0.41 -0.19 15.20
C ASN A 303 -0.81 0.41 13.84
N ALA A 304 -1.02 1.72 13.77
CA ALA A 304 -1.33 2.38 12.51
C ALA A 304 -0.20 2.21 11.47
N VAL A 305 1.07 2.36 11.83
CA VAL A 305 2.19 2.20 10.90
C VAL A 305 2.51 0.73 10.60
N CYS A 306 2.40 -0.19 11.57
CA CYS A 306 2.64 -1.61 11.37
C CYS A 306 1.57 -2.28 10.50
N HIS A 307 0.31 -1.86 10.60
CA HIS A 307 -0.81 -2.43 9.84
C HIS A 307 -1.22 -1.60 8.63
N ARG A 308 -0.51 -0.51 8.34
CA ARG A 308 -0.76 0.33 7.17
C ARG A 308 -0.69 -0.49 5.88
N ASP A 309 -1.58 -0.19 4.95
CA ASP A 309 -1.40 -0.59 3.56
C ASP A 309 -0.45 0.40 2.86
N TYR A 310 0.82 0.03 2.73
CA TYR A 310 1.84 0.85 2.07
C TYR A 310 1.65 0.96 0.55
N THR A 311 0.75 0.17 -0.03
CA THR A 311 0.36 0.29 -1.45
C THR A 311 -0.72 1.35 -1.66
N SER A 312 -1.44 1.75 -0.61
CA SER A 312 -2.49 2.76 -0.64
C SER A 312 -1.93 4.17 -0.90
N ASN A 313 -2.69 4.99 -1.64
CA ASN A 313 -2.41 6.41 -1.84
C ASN A 313 -2.98 7.32 -0.73
N ALA A 314 -3.62 6.74 0.30
CA ALA A 314 -4.07 7.47 1.46
C ALA A 314 -2.99 7.55 2.54
N CYS A 315 -2.94 8.63 3.32
CA CYS A 315 -2.05 8.78 4.47
C CYS A 315 -2.72 8.34 5.78
N VAL A 316 -1.91 8.10 6.82
CA VAL A 316 -2.42 7.99 8.19
C VAL A 316 -2.88 9.38 8.64
N GLN A 317 -4.04 9.45 9.31
CA GLN A 317 -4.57 10.70 9.85
C GLN A 317 -4.77 10.59 11.35
N VAL A 318 -4.32 11.61 12.07
CA VAL A 318 -4.51 11.78 13.51
C VAL A 318 -5.36 13.00 13.71
N MET A 319 -6.58 12.84 14.15
CA MET A 319 -7.56 13.92 14.33
C MET A 319 -7.93 14.08 15.79
N LEU A 320 -7.55 15.21 16.36
CA LEU A 320 -7.88 15.59 17.73
C LEU A 320 -9.12 16.49 17.72
N PHE A 321 -10.20 15.99 18.32
CA PHE A 321 -11.46 16.71 18.52
C PHE A 321 -11.64 17.16 19.97
N ARG A 322 -12.68 17.95 20.21
CA ARG A 322 -13.05 18.38 21.57
C ARG A 322 -13.44 17.22 22.48
N ASP A 323 -13.96 16.14 21.93
CA ASP A 323 -14.51 14.99 22.67
C ASP A 323 -13.69 13.70 22.51
N ARG A 324 -12.79 13.62 21.54
CA ARG A 324 -12.05 12.39 21.22
C ARG A 324 -10.79 12.62 20.39
N LEU A 325 -9.96 11.60 20.36
CA LEU A 325 -8.87 11.42 19.40
C LEU A 325 -9.25 10.32 18.42
N GLU A 326 -9.10 10.55 17.12
CA GLU A 326 -9.23 9.53 16.06
C GLU A 326 -7.89 9.31 15.37
N ILE A 327 -7.49 8.03 15.22
CA ILE A 327 -6.35 7.62 14.42
C ILE A 327 -6.89 6.76 13.28
N ILE A 328 -6.76 7.23 12.05
CA ILE A 328 -7.29 6.57 10.85
C ILE A 328 -6.11 6.06 10.01
N ASN A 329 -6.08 4.76 9.80
CA ASN A 329 -5.06 4.05 9.08
C ASN A 329 -5.61 3.50 7.76
N PRO A 330 -4.98 3.75 6.59
CA PRO A 330 -5.31 3.03 5.36
C PRO A 330 -4.90 1.56 5.50
N GLY A 331 -5.88 0.68 5.39
CA GLY A 331 -5.74 -0.77 5.52
C GLY A 331 -6.98 -1.40 6.15
N SER A 332 -7.25 -2.64 5.81
CA SER A 332 -8.34 -3.45 6.39
C SER A 332 -7.77 -4.41 7.44
N LEU A 333 -8.64 -4.98 8.25
CA LEU A 333 -8.27 -6.07 9.16
C LEU A 333 -7.65 -7.25 8.38
N PRO A 334 -6.71 -7.99 9.00
CA PRO A 334 -6.20 -9.23 8.43
C PRO A 334 -7.34 -10.22 8.13
N LYS A 335 -7.15 -11.07 7.12
CA LYS A 335 -8.12 -12.12 6.80
C LYS A 335 -8.38 -13.01 8.04
N GLY A 336 -9.65 -13.22 8.35
CA GLY A 336 -10.07 -14.05 9.48
C GLY A 336 -10.15 -13.31 10.83
N THR A 337 -9.73 -12.05 10.91
CA THR A 337 -9.89 -11.22 12.11
C THR A 337 -11.18 -10.42 12.01
N THR A 338 -12.02 -10.50 13.05
CA THR A 338 -13.26 -9.74 13.15
C THR A 338 -13.08 -8.52 14.06
N LYS A 339 -14.03 -7.60 14.04
CA LYS A 339 -14.04 -6.44 14.94
C LYS A 339 -14.10 -6.87 16.41
N GLU A 340 -14.82 -7.92 16.69
CA GLU A 340 -15.03 -8.49 18.03
C GLU A 340 -13.74 -9.08 18.62
N ASP A 341 -12.87 -9.62 17.74
CA ASP A 341 -11.58 -10.18 18.17
C ASP A 341 -10.65 -9.10 18.74
N LEU A 342 -10.77 -7.86 18.26
CA LEU A 342 -9.95 -6.74 18.75
C LEU A 342 -10.21 -6.37 20.23
N TYR A 343 -11.32 -6.83 20.80
CA TYR A 343 -11.68 -6.63 22.21
C TYR A 343 -11.35 -7.85 23.09
N ARG A 344 -10.67 -8.85 22.52
CA ARG A 344 -10.26 -10.09 23.20
C ARG A 344 -8.77 -10.32 23.01
N VAL A 345 -8.22 -11.24 23.75
CA VAL A 345 -6.85 -11.73 23.50
C VAL A 345 -6.84 -12.44 22.15
N HIS A 346 -6.00 -12.00 21.24
CA HIS A 346 -5.83 -12.55 19.90
C HIS A 346 -4.35 -12.55 19.49
N ASP A 347 -3.98 -13.42 18.57
CA ASP A 347 -2.62 -13.46 18.05
C ASP A 347 -2.33 -12.24 17.19
N SER A 348 -1.11 -11.71 17.31
CA SER A 348 -0.64 -10.61 16.49
C SER A 348 -0.31 -11.12 15.07
N ASN A 349 -1.05 -10.64 14.08
CA ASN A 349 -0.80 -10.93 12.67
C ASN A 349 -0.60 -9.61 11.91
N PRO A 350 0.57 -8.99 11.99
CA PRO A 350 0.81 -7.70 11.37
C PRO A 350 0.83 -7.82 9.84
N ARG A 351 0.23 -6.83 9.14
CA ARG A 351 0.27 -6.73 7.69
C ARG A 351 1.71 -6.61 7.15
N ASN A 352 2.57 -5.90 7.89
CA ASN A 352 3.96 -5.64 7.55
C ASN A 352 4.87 -6.25 8.63
N GLU A 353 5.17 -7.53 8.47
CA GLU A 353 5.93 -8.30 9.46
C GLU A 353 7.36 -7.79 9.67
N VAL A 354 8.04 -7.30 8.61
CA VAL A 354 9.39 -6.74 8.69
C VAL A 354 9.38 -5.47 9.55
N ILE A 355 8.41 -4.58 9.31
CA ILE A 355 8.26 -3.33 10.07
C ILE A 355 7.88 -3.65 11.52
N ALA A 356 6.90 -4.51 11.74
CA ALA A 356 6.46 -4.90 13.08
C ALA A 356 7.59 -5.59 13.88
N LEU A 357 8.36 -6.47 13.25
CA LEU A 357 9.52 -7.11 13.88
C LEU A 357 10.58 -6.08 14.27
N ALA A 358 10.92 -5.15 13.39
CA ALA A 358 11.87 -4.10 13.69
C ALA A 358 11.41 -3.23 14.88
N MET A 359 10.13 -2.83 14.91
CA MET A 359 9.59 -2.05 16.02
C MET A 359 9.50 -2.85 17.33
N SER A 360 9.24 -4.15 17.28
CA SER A 360 9.16 -5.02 18.46
C SER A 360 10.49 -5.17 19.21
N TRP A 361 11.63 -4.95 18.53
CA TRP A 361 12.95 -4.97 19.15
C TRP A 361 13.24 -3.72 19.98
N THR A 362 12.47 -2.67 19.80
CA THR A 362 12.58 -1.39 20.48
C THR A 362 11.57 -1.26 21.62
N SER A 363 11.56 -0.13 22.32
CA SER A 363 10.57 0.21 23.35
C SER A 363 9.23 0.70 22.78
N TYR A 364 9.10 0.82 21.44
CA TYR A 364 7.85 1.28 20.81
C TYR A 364 6.72 0.26 20.94
N VAL A 365 7.03 -1.04 21.00
CA VAL A 365 6.05 -2.12 21.17
C VAL A 365 6.31 -2.83 22.50
N GLU A 366 5.30 -3.01 23.34
CA GLU A 366 5.43 -3.85 24.53
C GLU A 366 5.40 -5.35 24.17
N LYS A 367 5.94 -6.21 25.06
CA LYS A 367 6.14 -7.64 24.76
C LYS A 367 4.87 -8.50 24.81
N SER A 368 3.76 -7.97 25.27
CA SER A 368 2.57 -8.78 25.63
C SER A 368 1.73 -9.23 24.42
N GLY A 369 1.96 -8.71 23.22
CA GLY A 369 1.28 -9.18 22.00
C GLY A 369 -0.21 -8.87 21.88
N SER A 370 -0.76 -8.08 22.80
CA SER A 370 -2.19 -7.73 22.88
C SER A 370 -2.45 -6.23 22.61
N GLY A 371 -1.81 -5.66 21.59
CA GLY A 371 -1.80 -4.21 21.30
C GLY A 371 -3.14 -3.49 21.46
N THR A 372 -4.23 -4.03 20.90
CA THR A 372 -5.57 -3.44 21.07
C THR A 372 -6.11 -3.61 22.49
N GLY A 373 -5.83 -4.73 23.15
CA GLY A 373 -6.17 -4.98 24.55
C GLY A 373 -5.45 -4.02 25.48
N GLU A 374 -4.17 -3.76 25.26
CA GLU A 374 -3.37 -2.80 26.04
C GLU A 374 -3.92 -1.38 25.94
N ILE A 375 -4.34 -0.95 24.74
CA ILE A 375 -4.99 0.36 24.56
C ILE A 375 -6.25 0.43 25.42
N ILE A 376 -7.06 -0.64 25.47
CA ILE A 376 -8.28 -0.72 26.29
C ILE A 376 -7.94 -0.63 27.77
N ASP A 377 -6.98 -1.41 28.25
CA ASP A 377 -6.58 -1.45 29.64
C ASP A 377 -6.01 -0.11 30.10
N LYS A 378 -5.11 0.48 29.32
CA LYS A 378 -4.52 1.81 29.61
C LYS A 378 -5.59 2.92 29.64
N CYS A 379 -6.58 2.89 28.75
CA CYS A 379 -7.69 3.83 28.77
C CYS A 379 -8.57 3.62 30.01
N ARG A 380 -8.88 2.38 30.37
CA ARG A 380 -9.66 2.04 31.59
C ARG A 380 -8.96 2.50 32.85
N ASP A 381 -7.67 2.19 32.99
CA ASP A 381 -6.85 2.60 34.16
C ASP A 381 -6.71 4.13 34.22
N HIS A 382 -6.85 4.80 33.12
CA HIS A 382 -6.86 6.26 33.01
C HIS A 382 -8.24 6.86 33.33
N GLY A 383 -9.28 6.02 33.47
CA GLY A 383 -10.68 6.45 33.74
C GLY A 383 -11.41 6.91 32.48
N LEU A 384 -10.95 6.53 31.31
CA LEU A 384 -11.58 6.84 30.01
C LEU A 384 -12.56 5.73 29.59
N ALA A 385 -13.49 6.08 28.70
CA ALA A 385 -14.35 5.10 28.08
C ALA A 385 -13.54 4.12 27.20
N THR A 386 -14.07 2.90 27.04
CA THR A 386 -13.47 1.89 26.15
C THR A 386 -13.29 2.45 24.74
N PRO A 387 -12.09 2.35 24.16
CA PRO A 387 -11.83 2.76 22.80
C PRO A 387 -12.74 2.04 21.80
N ILE A 388 -13.03 2.68 20.68
CA ILE A 388 -13.79 2.06 19.59
C ILE A 388 -12.85 1.75 18.44
N TYR A 389 -12.91 0.51 17.95
CA TYR A 389 -12.27 0.07 16.73
C TYR A 389 -13.31 0.00 15.63
N ASP A 390 -13.12 0.75 14.55
CA ASP A 390 -14.07 0.89 13.46
C ASP A 390 -13.40 0.53 12.12
N PRO A 391 -13.43 -0.76 11.73
CA PRO A 391 -12.98 -1.19 10.42
C PRO A 391 -14.03 -0.80 9.38
N THR A 392 -13.63 0.04 8.44
CA THR A 392 -14.40 0.39 7.25
C THR A 392 -13.71 -0.13 5.99
N GLU A 393 -14.36 -0.09 4.84
CA GLU A 393 -13.76 -0.56 3.60
C GLU A 393 -12.49 0.24 3.27
N GLY A 394 -11.33 -0.43 3.30
CA GLY A 394 -10.02 0.15 3.03
C GLY A 394 -9.39 0.99 4.14
N PHE A 395 -10.08 1.17 5.28
CA PHE A 395 -9.55 1.94 6.41
C PHE A 395 -9.85 1.27 7.75
N PHE A 396 -9.01 1.58 8.73
CA PHE A 396 -9.18 1.18 10.11
C PHE A 396 -9.07 2.42 11.01
N LYS A 397 -10.06 2.65 11.86
CA LYS A 397 -10.11 3.80 12.76
C LYS A 397 -10.07 3.34 14.22
N THR A 398 -9.16 3.93 15.00
CA THR A 398 -9.13 3.84 16.46
C THR A 398 -9.64 5.15 17.04
N ILE A 399 -10.64 5.08 17.94
CA ILE A 399 -11.24 6.23 18.61
C ILE A 399 -11.00 6.12 20.11
N ILE A 400 -10.32 7.10 20.69
CA ILE A 400 -10.09 7.23 22.12
C ILE A 400 -10.86 8.45 22.61
N TRP A 401 -11.77 8.25 23.58
CA TRP A 401 -12.64 9.29 24.08
C TRP A 401 -11.95 10.10 25.19
N ARG A 402 -12.24 11.41 25.23
CA ARG A 402 -11.86 12.24 26.37
C ARG A 402 -12.70 11.88 27.60
N ASN A 403 -12.23 12.26 28.80
CA ASN A 403 -12.96 12.02 30.03
C ASN A 403 -14.34 12.71 29.99
N GLY A 404 -15.37 11.98 30.39
CA GLY A 404 -16.76 12.45 30.35
C GLY A 404 -17.44 12.30 28.99
N TYR A 405 -16.73 11.79 27.95
CA TYR A 405 -17.28 11.52 26.63
C TYR A 405 -17.25 10.02 26.33
N GLY A 406 -18.01 9.60 25.33
CA GLY A 406 -18.09 8.22 24.84
C GLY A 406 -19.53 7.74 24.68
N PRO A 407 -19.72 6.50 24.17
CA PRO A 407 -21.08 5.97 23.85
C PRO A 407 -22.02 5.89 25.06
N ASN A 408 -21.47 5.71 26.27
CA ASN A 408 -22.23 5.56 27.52
C ASN A 408 -22.12 6.78 28.41
N ALA A 409 -21.54 7.88 27.98
CA ALA A 409 -21.45 9.10 28.77
C ALA A 409 -22.86 9.67 29.00
N LYS A 410 -23.26 9.82 30.24
CA LYS A 410 -24.46 10.60 30.57
C LYS A 410 -24.23 12.01 30.06
N ARG A 411 -25.01 12.46 29.12
CA ARG A 411 -25.01 13.84 28.64
C ARG A 411 -25.37 14.72 29.81
N ASP A 412 -24.38 15.38 30.44
CA ASP A 412 -24.65 16.49 31.36
C ASP A 412 -25.34 17.58 30.50
N PRO A 413 -26.51 18.07 30.92
CA PRO A 413 -27.25 19.09 30.16
C PRO A 413 -26.60 20.47 30.19
N VAL A 414 -25.39 20.63 30.74
CA VAL A 414 -24.73 21.91 30.95
C VAL A 414 -23.41 22.00 30.18
N ALA A 415 -23.51 22.08 28.88
CA ALA A 415 -22.52 22.73 28.04
C ALA A 415 -23.24 23.44 26.90
N GLY A 416 -23.96 24.48 27.25
CA GLY A 416 -24.42 25.48 26.30
C GLY A 416 -23.22 26.11 25.58
N PRO A 417 -23.42 26.66 24.37
CA PRO A 417 -22.33 27.22 23.60
C PRO A 417 -21.64 28.33 24.41
N SER A 418 -20.32 28.22 24.56
CA SER A 418 -19.50 29.28 25.18
C SER A 418 -19.86 30.61 24.54
N ARG A 419 -20.37 31.51 25.35
CA ARG A 419 -20.67 32.90 24.96
C ARG A 419 -19.42 33.46 24.27
N GLY A 420 -19.58 33.78 23.00
CA GLY A 420 -18.64 34.63 22.29
C GLY A 420 -18.42 35.90 23.09
N ILE A 421 -17.18 36.34 23.16
CA ILE A 421 -16.77 37.60 23.73
C ILE A 421 -17.69 38.69 23.15
N GLN A 422 -18.67 39.13 23.93
CA GLN A 422 -19.44 40.32 23.61
C GLN A 422 -18.49 41.50 23.81
N SER A 423 -18.14 42.15 22.75
CA SER A 423 -17.55 43.48 22.76
C SER A 423 -18.47 44.41 23.57
N ALA A 424 -17.92 45.07 24.60
CA ALA A 424 -18.61 46.03 25.44
C ALA A 424 -19.26 47.16 24.58
N PRO A 425 -20.50 47.58 24.92
CA PRO A 425 -21.12 48.68 24.20
C PRO A 425 -20.46 50.01 24.58
N GLY A 426 -19.90 50.70 23.60
CA GLY A 426 -19.35 52.05 23.77
C GLY A 426 -20.45 53.03 24.24
N GLN A 427 -20.11 53.77 25.29
CA GLN A 427 -20.89 54.91 25.79
C GLN A 427 -21.15 55.94 24.73
N ARG A 428 -22.42 56.21 24.40
CA ARG A 428 -22.87 57.39 23.63
C ARG A 428 -22.72 58.62 24.53
N ALA A 429 -21.83 59.54 24.15
CA ALA A 429 -21.90 60.92 24.58
C ALA A 429 -22.92 61.67 23.69
N GLN A 430 -23.97 62.17 24.32
CA GLN A 430 -24.87 63.15 23.74
C GLN A 430 -24.22 64.55 23.84
N SER A 431 -24.10 65.24 22.73
CA SER A 431 -24.12 66.70 22.69
C SER A 431 -24.78 67.12 21.38
N GLY A 432 -25.90 67.79 21.51
CA GLY A 432 -26.65 68.38 20.45
C GLY A 432 -26.10 69.74 20.02
N ALA A 433 -26.27 70.12 18.77
CA ALA A 433 -26.61 71.47 18.35
C ALA A 433 -27.05 71.43 16.85
N ARG A 434 -28.10 72.18 16.62
CA ARG A 434 -28.82 72.46 15.38
C ARG A 434 -27.98 73.29 14.43
N VAL A 435 -28.25 73.25 13.09
CA VAL A 435 -28.84 74.32 12.26
C VAL A 435 -28.31 74.30 10.79
N ARG A 436 -29.26 74.19 9.87
CA ARG A 436 -29.44 74.74 8.50
C ARG A 436 -28.51 74.32 7.33
N GLY A 437 -29.18 73.81 6.30
CA GLY A 437 -28.69 73.82 4.91
C GLY A 437 -28.88 75.24 4.25
N PRO A 438 -28.90 75.42 2.92
CA PRO A 438 -28.82 74.54 1.76
C PRO A 438 -27.86 75.01 0.67
N SER A 439 -27.65 74.29 -0.41
CA SER A 439 -27.78 74.70 -1.81
C SER A 439 -26.73 74.15 -2.80
N GLN A 440 -27.28 73.53 -3.81
CA GLN A 440 -26.98 73.57 -5.25
C GLN A 440 -25.57 73.21 -5.76
N GLY A 441 -25.64 72.27 -6.63
CA GLY A 441 -24.70 71.85 -7.64
C GLY A 441 -24.33 72.93 -8.70
N PRO A 442 -23.89 72.65 -9.90
CA PRO A 442 -23.55 71.37 -10.56
C PRO A 442 -22.28 71.45 -11.48
N ARG A 443 -21.98 70.35 -12.15
CA ARG A 443 -21.45 70.23 -13.53
C ARG A 443 -19.94 70.07 -13.80
N LYS A 444 -19.73 69.06 -14.64
CA LYS A 444 -18.88 68.89 -15.83
C LYS A 444 -17.50 68.22 -15.63
N GLY A 445 -17.45 67.09 -16.30
CA GLY A 445 -16.19 66.51 -16.80
C GLY A 445 -15.59 67.40 -17.95
N PRO A 446 -14.68 66.95 -18.80
CA PRO A 446 -14.32 65.61 -19.20
C PRO A 446 -12.79 65.39 -19.47
N GLU A 447 -12.48 64.15 -19.95
CA GLU A 447 -11.39 63.82 -20.89
C GLU A 447 -9.94 64.09 -20.44
N GLY A 448 -8.99 63.24 -20.68
CA GLY A 448 -8.65 62.36 -21.72
C GLY A 448 -7.18 61.91 -21.64
N THR A 449 -6.95 60.83 -22.25
CA THR A 449 -5.79 60.45 -23.06
C THR A 449 -4.45 60.04 -22.42
N LYS A 450 -4.17 58.79 -22.64
CA LYS A 450 -3.07 58.17 -23.43
C LYS A 450 -1.65 58.08 -22.89
N SER A 451 -1.21 56.82 -23.03
CA SER A 451 0.12 56.29 -23.43
C SER A 451 1.26 56.43 -22.42
N GLY A 452 1.99 55.47 -22.15
CA GLY A 452 2.75 54.45 -22.85
C GLY A 452 4.15 54.39 -22.29
N HIS A 453 4.50 53.27 -21.87
CA HIS A 453 5.70 52.54 -22.22
C HIS A 453 5.70 51.25 -21.40
#